data_a3943c158fe1f096a7f25d92970e4a2b
#
_entry.id   a3943c158fe1f096a7f25d92970e4a2b
#
_cell.length_a   1.000
_cell.length_b   1.000
_cell.length_c   1.000
_cell.angle_alpha   90.00
_cell.angle_beta   90.00
_cell.angle_gamma   90.00
#
_symmetry.space_group_name_H-M   'P 1'
#
loop_
_entity.id
_entity.type
_entity.pdbx_description
1 polymer ?
#
loop_
_entity_poly.entity_id
_entity_poly.type
_entity_poly.pdbx_seq_one_letter_code
_entity_poly.pdbx_strand_id
1 'polypeptide(L)'
;MHRDHPVSRLGPLQAQRAFRVDFPKMLNFLAKSLNDLGNSAQNWGMRASARLLYRSAAIARPRWSSPWYNLGLQAKYENEWQSSLQFNERAAALDPDDEASWWNLGIAATALKDWKHARRAWKGCGIELDGGVEDEVVMPPVTACVRINPNASGEVVWGTRIDPARIQVRNVPLPNSNRRYHDILLNDGAAEGTRKSGEEEYPVFNELEVWKPSGYSTFQSALSMNDANAEHDLIQACDESDIGLEDWTTVRIICAACSAGSVDQNHCSAGAVDEGDKNYGFGVMSREVLVQVLSSWANASPGRGFSDPHLVLLAG
;
A
#
# COMPACT_ATOMS: atom_id res chain seq x y z
N MET A 1 -28.19 -89.05 -32.65
CA MET A 1 -26.98 -88.25 -32.39
C MET A 1 -27.39 -86.80 -32.27
N HIS A 2 -27.71 -86.34 -31.04
CA HIS A 2 -27.94 -84.91 -30.72
C HIS A 2 -26.70 -84.41 -30.03
N ARG A 3 -26.11 -83.35 -30.58
CA ARG A 3 -24.98 -82.61 -29.96
C ARG A 3 -25.54 -81.37 -29.24
N ASP A 4 -25.50 -81.40 -27.90
CA ASP A 4 -25.80 -80.25 -27.06
C ASP A 4 -24.64 -79.30 -27.12
N HIS A 5 -24.91 -77.99 -27.40
CA HIS A 5 -23.95 -76.88 -27.26
C HIS A 5 -24.19 -76.25 -25.84
N PRO A 6 -23.11 -75.99 -25.07
CA PRO A 6 -23.27 -75.35 -23.79
C PRO A 6 -23.46 -73.86 -24.00
N VAL A 7 -24.58 -73.32 -23.52
CA VAL A 7 -24.85 -71.88 -23.39
C VAL A 7 -24.07 -71.37 -22.17
N SER A 8 -23.01 -70.62 -22.43
CA SER A 8 -22.28 -69.92 -21.35
C SER A 8 -23.12 -68.81 -20.78
N ARG A 9 -23.65 -68.98 -19.55
CA ARG A 9 -24.26 -67.92 -18.74
C ARG A 9 -23.18 -67.00 -18.22
N LEU A 10 -23.07 -65.77 -18.79
CA LEU A 10 -22.33 -64.68 -18.21
C LEU A 10 -23.06 -64.25 -16.91
N GLY A 11 -22.35 -64.31 -15.79
CA GLY A 11 -22.90 -64.00 -14.47
C GLY A 11 -23.13 -62.51 -14.26
N PRO A 12 -24.06 -62.13 -13.37
CA PRO A 12 -24.48 -60.72 -13.14
C PRO A 12 -23.51 -59.87 -12.36
N LEU A 13 -22.24 -60.28 -12.18
CA LEU A 13 -21.26 -59.58 -11.33
C LEU A 13 -20.29 -58.61 -12.10
N GLN A 14 -20.37 -58.52 -13.41
CA GLN A 14 -19.49 -57.61 -14.19
C GLN A 14 -20.15 -56.28 -14.54
N ALA A 15 -21.42 -56.07 -14.29
CA ALA A 15 -22.14 -54.82 -14.60
C ALA A 15 -22.08 -53.75 -13.49
N GLN A 16 -21.49 -54.02 -12.32
CA GLN A 16 -21.45 -53.07 -11.18
C GLN A 16 -20.12 -52.31 -11.03
N ARG A 17 -19.23 -52.40 -12.01
CA ARG A 17 -17.99 -51.55 -12.03
C ARG A 17 -18.15 -50.21 -12.70
N ALA A 18 -19.35 -49.82 -13.12
CA ALA A 18 -19.63 -48.55 -13.73
C ALA A 18 -19.89 -47.47 -12.66
N PHE A 19 -19.05 -46.45 -12.65
CA PHE A 19 -19.21 -45.17 -11.94
C PHE A 19 -19.09 -45.21 -10.40
N ARG A 20 -17.95 -45.60 -9.84
CA ARG A 20 -17.50 -44.96 -8.60
C ARG A 20 -16.93 -43.60 -8.96
N VAL A 21 -17.78 -42.57 -8.92
CA VAL A 21 -17.34 -41.19 -8.95
C VAL A 21 -16.44 -41.00 -7.72
N ASP A 22 -15.17 -40.69 -7.94
CA ASP A 22 -14.22 -40.36 -6.88
C ASP A 22 -14.55 -38.94 -6.39
N PHE A 23 -15.53 -38.85 -5.48
CA PHE A 23 -16.02 -37.59 -4.93
C PHE A 23 -14.90 -36.64 -4.47
N PRO A 24 -13.84 -37.08 -3.76
CA PRO A 24 -12.74 -36.24 -3.39
C PRO A 24 -12.00 -35.62 -4.60
N LYS A 25 -11.74 -36.40 -5.66
CA LYS A 25 -11.10 -35.87 -6.88
C LYS A 25 -12.00 -34.90 -7.61
N MET A 26 -13.30 -35.18 -7.67
CA MET A 26 -14.27 -34.26 -8.28
C MET A 26 -14.34 -32.93 -7.52
N LEU A 27 -14.41 -32.96 -6.19
CA LEU A 27 -14.40 -31.75 -5.36
C LEU A 27 -13.08 -30.93 -5.50
N ASN A 28 -11.95 -31.63 -5.59
CA ASN A 28 -10.66 -30.97 -5.83
C ASN A 28 -10.64 -30.28 -7.21
N PHE A 29 -11.13 -30.94 -8.25
CA PHE A 29 -11.24 -30.34 -9.59
C PHE A 29 -12.18 -29.13 -9.59
N LEU A 30 -13.36 -29.28 -8.97
CA LEU A 30 -14.35 -28.21 -8.85
C LEU A 30 -13.76 -26.98 -8.11
N ALA A 31 -13.12 -27.20 -6.97
CA ALA A 31 -12.50 -26.14 -6.19
C ALA A 31 -11.45 -25.37 -7.00
N LYS A 32 -10.60 -26.12 -7.74
CA LYS A 32 -9.58 -25.49 -8.60
C LYS A 32 -10.23 -24.67 -9.71
N SER A 33 -11.22 -25.22 -10.42
CA SER A 33 -11.92 -24.50 -11.49
C SER A 33 -12.62 -23.23 -10.98
N LEU A 34 -13.26 -23.30 -9.80
CA LEU A 34 -13.90 -22.14 -9.17
C LEU A 34 -12.87 -21.06 -8.81
N ASN A 35 -11.73 -21.46 -8.26
CA ASN A 35 -10.66 -20.50 -7.93
C ASN A 35 -10.07 -19.84 -9.18
N ASP A 36 -9.82 -20.62 -10.24
CA ASP A 36 -9.28 -20.11 -11.51
C ASP A 36 -10.27 -19.15 -12.19
N LEU A 37 -11.58 -19.48 -12.15
CA LEU A 37 -12.63 -18.55 -12.59
C LEU A 37 -12.70 -17.30 -11.73
N GLY A 38 -12.46 -17.42 -10.41
CA GLY A 38 -12.34 -16.30 -9.49
C GLY A 38 -11.21 -15.35 -9.87
N ASN A 39 -10.03 -15.91 -10.19
CA ASN A 39 -8.89 -15.13 -10.68
C ASN A 39 -9.22 -14.40 -11.99
N SER A 40 -9.90 -15.06 -12.92
CA SER A 40 -10.34 -14.45 -14.18
C SER A 40 -11.33 -13.31 -13.94
N ALA A 41 -12.32 -13.53 -13.08
CA ALA A 41 -13.31 -12.51 -12.70
C ALA A 41 -12.64 -11.30 -12.02
N GLN A 42 -11.65 -11.53 -11.15
CA GLN A 42 -10.86 -10.48 -10.51
C GLN A 42 -10.10 -9.64 -11.54
N ASN A 43 -9.45 -10.27 -12.51
CA ASN A 43 -8.71 -9.60 -13.58
C ASN A 43 -9.63 -8.75 -14.49
N TRP A 44 -10.89 -9.12 -14.61
CA TRP A 44 -11.91 -8.35 -15.34
C TRP A 44 -12.60 -7.28 -14.47
N GLY A 45 -12.16 -7.07 -13.25
CA GLY A 45 -12.75 -6.13 -12.31
C GLY A 45 -14.10 -6.57 -11.72
N MET A 46 -14.53 -7.80 -11.94
CA MET A 46 -15.80 -8.37 -11.46
C MET A 46 -15.65 -8.85 -10.00
N ARG A 47 -15.34 -7.93 -9.08
CA ARG A 47 -14.96 -8.23 -7.69
C ARG A 47 -15.99 -9.08 -6.93
N ALA A 48 -17.28 -8.75 -7.04
CA ALA A 48 -18.35 -9.52 -6.37
C ALA A 48 -18.42 -10.96 -6.86
N SER A 49 -18.30 -11.19 -8.18
CA SER A 49 -18.26 -12.52 -8.77
C SER A 49 -17.02 -13.30 -8.34
N ALA A 50 -15.84 -12.65 -8.33
CA ALA A 50 -14.59 -13.24 -7.85
C ALA A 50 -14.74 -13.71 -6.40
N ARG A 51 -15.27 -12.87 -5.52
CA ARG A 51 -15.51 -13.18 -4.10
C ARG A 51 -16.41 -14.41 -3.92
N LEU A 52 -17.51 -14.49 -4.69
CA LEU A 52 -18.41 -15.64 -4.65
C LEU A 52 -17.71 -16.94 -5.10
N LEU A 53 -16.94 -16.88 -6.18
CA LEU A 53 -16.19 -18.00 -6.72
C LEU A 53 -15.12 -18.50 -5.75
N TYR A 54 -14.35 -17.60 -5.12
CA TYR A 54 -13.37 -17.97 -4.09
C TYR A 54 -14.03 -18.60 -2.85
N ARG A 55 -15.17 -18.04 -2.38
CA ARG A 55 -15.94 -18.65 -1.28
C ARG A 55 -16.41 -20.05 -1.64
N SER A 56 -16.92 -20.25 -2.85
CA SER A 56 -17.36 -21.57 -3.33
C SER A 56 -16.20 -22.56 -3.42
N ALA A 57 -15.02 -22.12 -3.87
CA ALA A 57 -13.79 -22.91 -3.89
C ALA A 57 -13.35 -23.31 -2.47
N ALA A 58 -13.39 -22.37 -1.52
CA ALA A 58 -13.06 -22.60 -0.12
C ALA A 58 -14.03 -23.58 0.56
N ILE A 59 -15.31 -23.54 0.22
CA ILE A 59 -16.31 -24.50 0.71
C ILE A 59 -16.05 -25.89 0.11
N ALA A 60 -15.76 -25.97 -1.19
CA ALA A 60 -15.51 -27.25 -1.87
C ALA A 60 -14.21 -27.94 -1.36
N ARG A 61 -13.21 -27.14 -0.96
CA ARG A 61 -11.93 -27.64 -0.43
C ARG A 61 -11.42 -26.79 0.74
N PRO A 62 -11.97 -26.95 1.96
CA PRO A 62 -11.69 -26.06 3.09
C PRO A 62 -10.24 -26.08 3.62
N ARG A 63 -9.45 -27.11 3.23
CA ARG A 63 -8.05 -27.27 3.61
C ARG A 63 -7.06 -26.78 2.54
N TRP A 64 -7.52 -26.11 1.52
CA TRP A 64 -6.70 -25.52 0.48
C TRP A 64 -6.52 -24.01 0.76
N SER A 65 -5.29 -23.56 0.92
CA SER A 65 -4.94 -22.18 1.32
C SER A 65 -5.34 -21.13 0.29
N SER A 66 -5.13 -21.39 -1.02
CA SER A 66 -5.25 -20.39 -2.07
C SER A 66 -6.60 -19.65 -2.14
N PRO A 67 -7.79 -20.28 -2.01
CA PRO A 67 -9.03 -19.53 -2.00
C PRO A 67 -9.16 -18.59 -0.79
N TRP A 68 -8.63 -18.98 0.37
CA TRP A 68 -8.61 -18.15 1.57
C TRP A 68 -7.68 -16.94 1.39
N TYR A 69 -6.49 -17.18 0.83
CA TYR A 69 -5.56 -16.11 0.45
C TYR A 69 -6.22 -15.10 -0.50
N ASN A 70 -6.87 -15.58 -1.58
CA ASN A 70 -7.52 -14.71 -2.56
C ASN A 70 -8.66 -13.87 -1.93
N LEU A 71 -9.44 -14.46 -1.01
CA LEU A 71 -10.45 -13.73 -0.23
C LEU A 71 -9.81 -12.67 0.67
N GLY A 72 -8.71 -13.01 1.34
CA GLY A 72 -7.95 -12.09 2.20
C GLY A 72 -7.32 -10.93 1.43
N LEU A 73 -6.74 -11.23 0.26
CA LEU A 73 -6.16 -10.25 -0.65
C LEU A 73 -7.23 -9.27 -1.18
N GLN A 74 -8.38 -9.80 -1.62
CA GLN A 74 -9.48 -8.95 -2.07
C GLN A 74 -9.99 -8.05 -0.94
N ALA A 75 -10.19 -8.60 0.27
CA ALA A 75 -10.62 -7.83 1.43
C ALA A 75 -9.62 -6.73 1.81
N LYS A 76 -8.28 -6.99 1.68
CA LYS A 76 -7.23 -5.99 1.87
C LYS A 76 -7.41 -4.79 0.94
N TYR A 77 -7.60 -5.01 -0.36
CA TYR A 77 -7.77 -3.93 -1.33
C TYR A 77 -9.14 -3.23 -1.27
N GLU A 78 -10.06 -3.75 -0.49
CA GLU A 78 -11.35 -3.13 -0.19
C GLU A 78 -11.38 -2.51 1.23
N ASN A 79 -10.23 -2.51 1.93
CA ASN A 79 -10.04 -2.02 3.30
C ASN A 79 -10.98 -2.71 4.31
N GLU A 80 -11.43 -3.93 3.99
CA GLU A 80 -12.20 -4.78 4.89
C GLU A 80 -11.26 -5.54 5.85
N TRP A 81 -10.57 -4.80 6.73
CA TRP A 81 -9.45 -5.31 7.52
C TRP A 81 -9.78 -6.51 8.38
N GLN A 82 -10.97 -6.55 9.01
CA GLN A 82 -11.39 -7.71 9.80
C GLN A 82 -11.55 -8.97 8.95
N SER A 83 -12.12 -8.84 7.75
CA SER A 83 -12.25 -9.95 6.80
C SER A 83 -10.88 -10.39 6.28
N SER A 84 -10.02 -9.42 5.95
CA SER A 84 -8.64 -9.68 5.49
C SER A 84 -7.84 -10.45 6.53
N LEU A 85 -7.90 -10.04 7.81
CA LEU A 85 -7.25 -10.70 8.92
C LEU A 85 -7.70 -12.17 9.02
N GLN A 86 -9.01 -12.42 9.09
CA GLN A 86 -9.57 -13.76 9.26
C GLN A 86 -9.20 -14.71 8.11
N PHE A 87 -9.29 -14.23 6.87
CA PHE A 87 -9.01 -15.05 5.69
C PHE A 87 -7.51 -15.34 5.54
N ASN A 88 -6.64 -14.34 5.76
CA ASN A 88 -5.19 -14.55 5.69
C ASN A 88 -4.68 -15.39 6.86
N GLU A 89 -5.23 -15.26 8.07
CA GLU A 89 -4.92 -16.15 9.18
C GLU A 89 -5.27 -17.60 8.84
N ARG A 90 -6.42 -17.85 8.19
CA ARG A 90 -6.80 -19.16 7.72
C ARG A 90 -5.86 -19.69 6.64
N ALA A 91 -5.47 -18.84 5.68
CA ALA A 91 -4.54 -19.20 4.61
C ALA A 91 -3.16 -19.57 5.17
N ALA A 92 -2.57 -18.72 6.02
CA ALA A 92 -1.29 -18.96 6.67
C ALA A 92 -1.27 -20.20 7.57
N ALA A 93 -2.39 -20.50 8.26
CA ALA A 93 -2.51 -21.72 9.06
C ALA A 93 -2.57 -23.00 8.20
N LEU A 94 -3.05 -22.91 6.96
CA LEU A 94 -3.13 -24.03 6.01
C LEU A 94 -1.84 -24.24 5.22
N ASP A 95 -1.09 -23.17 5.00
CA ASP A 95 0.18 -23.14 4.29
C ASP A 95 1.14 -22.17 5.01
N PRO A 96 1.84 -22.66 6.04
CA PRO A 96 2.74 -21.83 6.84
C PRO A 96 3.96 -21.30 6.08
N ASP A 97 4.30 -21.89 4.93
CA ASP A 97 5.43 -21.48 4.09
C ASP A 97 5.03 -20.37 3.09
N ASP A 98 3.73 -20.03 2.98
CA ASP A 98 3.25 -18.93 2.14
C ASP A 98 3.46 -17.57 2.82
N GLU A 99 4.60 -16.93 2.56
CA GLU A 99 4.97 -15.62 3.07
C GLU A 99 3.91 -14.54 2.73
N ALA A 100 3.26 -14.64 1.56
CA ALA A 100 2.28 -13.64 1.13
C ALA A 100 1.03 -13.63 2.02
N SER A 101 0.59 -14.78 2.52
CA SER A 101 -0.50 -14.87 3.49
C SER A 101 -0.13 -14.25 4.83
N TRP A 102 1.10 -14.48 5.32
CA TRP A 102 1.62 -13.84 6.53
C TRP A 102 1.74 -12.34 6.37
N TRP A 103 2.25 -11.87 5.24
CA TRP A 103 2.38 -10.44 4.97
C TRP A 103 1.03 -9.72 4.98
N ASN A 104 0.05 -10.25 4.25
CA ASN A 104 -1.30 -9.69 4.24
C ASN A 104 -1.98 -9.75 5.62
N LEU A 105 -1.74 -10.81 6.41
CA LEU A 105 -2.19 -10.91 7.79
C LEU A 105 -1.58 -9.78 8.65
N GLY A 106 -0.27 -9.53 8.50
CA GLY A 106 0.43 -8.48 9.22
C GLY A 106 -0.10 -7.08 8.91
N ILE A 107 -0.35 -6.78 7.64
CA ILE A 107 -0.97 -5.52 7.22
C ILE A 107 -2.37 -5.35 7.86
N ALA A 108 -3.23 -6.38 7.76
CA ALA A 108 -4.58 -6.30 8.30
C ALA A 108 -4.59 -6.16 9.83
N ALA A 109 -3.71 -6.88 10.54
CA ALA A 109 -3.56 -6.77 11.97
C ALA A 109 -3.05 -5.38 12.40
N THR A 110 -2.09 -4.81 11.66
CA THR A 110 -1.57 -3.46 11.88
C THR A 110 -2.66 -2.40 11.66
N ALA A 111 -3.49 -2.55 10.62
CA ALA A 111 -4.63 -1.68 10.36
C ALA A 111 -5.61 -1.66 11.54
N LEU A 112 -5.86 -2.81 12.13
CA LEU A 112 -6.76 -3.02 13.28
C LEU A 112 -6.11 -2.69 14.64
N LYS A 113 -4.81 -2.38 14.68
CA LYS A 113 -4.02 -2.22 15.91
C LYS A 113 -4.00 -3.50 16.77
N ASP A 114 -4.16 -4.65 16.14
CA ASP A 114 -4.05 -5.96 16.78
C ASP A 114 -2.58 -6.39 16.78
N TRP A 115 -1.83 -5.86 17.73
CA TRP A 115 -0.37 -6.01 17.77
C TRP A 115 0.06 -7.46 17.99
N LYS A 116 -0.74 -8.24 18.67
CA LYS A 116 -0.49 -9.67 18.87
C LYS A 116 -0.49 -10.43 17.54
N HIS A 117 -1.53 -10.24 16.72
CA HIS A 117 -1.58 -10.86 15.39
C HIS A 117 -0.54 -10.25 14.46
N ALA A 118 -0.29 -8.93 14.52
CA ALA A 118 0.74 -8.29 13.72
C ALA A 118 2.14 -8.89 14.00
N ARG A 119 2.55 -8.99 15.27
CA ARG A 119 3.85 -9.58 15.66
C ARG A 119 3.98 -11.04 15.23
N ARG A 120 2.90 -11.83 15.39
CA ARG A 120 2.88 -13.22 14.92
C ARG A 120 3.06 -13.30 13.41
N ALA A 121 2.40 -12.40 12.67
CA ALA A 121 2.48 -12.36 11.22
C ALA A 121 3.88 -11.96 10.74
N TRP A 122 4.45 -10.90 11.30
CA TRP A 122 5.80 -10.45 10.95
C TRP A 122 6.87 -11.50 11.28
N LYS A 123 6.70 -12.23 12.38
CA LYS A 123 7.56 -13.39 12.69
C LYS A 123 7.40 -14.50 11.64
N GLY A 124 6.19 -14.73 11.12
CA GLY A 124 5.94 -15.66 10.01
C GLY A 124 6.65 -15.25 8.71
N CYS A 125 6.89 -13.95 8.51
CA CYS A 125 7.72 -13.39 7.43
C CYS A 125 9.22 -13.34 7.77
N GLY A 126 9.67 -13.94 8.89
CA GLY A 126 11.06 -13.89 9.31
C GLY A 126 11.52 -12.55 9.89
N ILE A 127 10.60 -11.63 10.21
CA ILE A 127 10.91 -10.34 10.81
C ILE A 127 10.76 -10.46 12.32
N GLU A 128 11.90 -10.34 13.03
CA GLU A 128 11.91 -10.30 14.48
C GLU A 128 11.75 -8.86 14.97
N LEU A 129 10.87 -8.68 15.96
CA LEU A 129 10.49 -7.38 16.49
C LEU A 129 10.66 -7.36 18.00
N ASP A 130 11.31 -6.32 18.51
CA ASP A 130 11.46 -6.09 19.94
C ASP A 130 10.13 -5.72 20.60
N GLY A 131 10.05 -5.92 21.93
CA GLY A 131 8.89 -5.53 22.75
C GLY A 131 7.96 -6.68 23.14
N GLY A 132 6.96 -6.38 23.95
CA GLY A 132 5.95 -7.34 24.41
C GLY A 132 4.93 -7.70 23.32
N VAL A 133 4.21 -8.78 23.56
CA VAL A 133 3.27 -9.35 22.57
C VAL A 133 2.17 -8.38 22.18
N GLU A 134 1.71 -7.56 23.11
CA GLU A 134 0.62 -6.58 22.90
C GLU A 134 1.15 -5.16 22.65
N ASP A 135 2.47 -4.96 22.63
CA ASP A 135 3.05 -3.64 22.40
C ASP A 135 2.93 -3.25 20.93
N GLU A 136 2.74 -1.96 20.68
CA GLU A 136 2.77 -1.43 19.32
C GLU A 136 4.06 -1.83 18.59
N VAL A 137 3.91 -2.25 17.34
CA VAL A 137 5.06 -2.62 16.51
C VAL A 137 5.77 -1.34 16.05
N VAL A 138 7.04 -1.20 16.39
CA VAL A 138 7.89 -0.11 15.93
C VAL A 138 9.27 -0.69 15.59
N MET A 139 9.85 -0.22 14.48
CA MET A 139 11.19 -0.60 14.02
C MET A 139 12.12 0.62 14.07
N PRO A 140 13.45 0.42 14.01
CA PRO A 140 14.36 1.53 13.77
C PRO A 140 13.97 2.29 12.51
N PRO A 141 14.00 3.64 12.53
CA PRO A 141 13.54 4.45 11.42
C PRO A 141 14.41 4.23 10.16
N VAL A 142 13.77 3.97 9.04
CA VAL A 142 14.42 3.77 7.73
C VAL A 142 13.69 4.63 6.69
N THR A 143 14.44 5.25 5.79
CA THR A 143 13.88 5.97 4.65
C THR A 143 13.10 5.03 3.73
N ALA A 144 11.92 5.44 3.32
CA ALA A 144 11.07 4.68 2.41
C ALA A 144 10.32 5.63 1.47
N CYS A 145 9.82 5.10 0.36
CA CYS A 145 8.95 5.83 -0.56
C CYS A 145 7.56 5.23 -0.57
N VAL A 146 6.54 6.08 -0.59
CA VAL A 146 5.15 5.66 -0.73
C VAL A 146 4.48 6.43 -1.87
N ARG A 147 3.76 5.71 -2.71
CA ARG A 147 2.88 6.32 -3.72
C ARG A 147 1.52 6.53 -3.08
N ILE A 148 1.19 7.80 -2.85
CA ILE A 148 -0.12 8.21 -2.37
C ILE A 148 -1.12 8.27 -3.53
N ASN A 149 -2.39 7.96 -3.26
CA ASN A 149 -3.46 7.87 -4.27
C ASN A 149 -3.08 7.03 -5.51
N PRO A 150 -2.63 5.77 -5.35
CA PRO A 150 -2.08 4.97 -6.46
C PRO A 150 -3.07 4.73 -7.61
N ASN A 151 -4.37 4.79 -7.34
CA ASN A 151 -5.44 4.59 -8.33
C ASN A 151 -5.92 5.90 -9.00
N ALA A 152 -5.28 7.03 -8.70
CA ALA A 152 -5.65 8.35 -9.22
C ALA A 152 -4.41 9.09 -9.75
N SER A 153 -4.15 10.31 -9.30
CA SER A 153 -3.02 11.16 -9.71
C SER A 153 -1.69 10.79 -9.07
N GLY A 154 -1.49 9.61 -8.62
CA GLY A 154 -0.39 9.05 -7.83
C GLY A 154 0.87 9.92 -7.69
N GLU A 155 1.10 10.45 -6.51
CA GLU A 155 2.31 11.18 -6.14
C GLU A 155 3.23 10.26 -5.32
N VAL A 156 4.54 10.27 -5.57
CA VAL A 156 5.51 9.52 -4.77
C VAL A 156 6.19 10.45 -3.80
N VAL A 157 6.01 10.18 -2.52
CA VAL A 157 6.59 10.97 -1.43
C VAL A 157 7.60 10.16 -0.63
N TRP A 158 8.56 10.86 -0.01
CA TRP A 158 9.47 10.29 0.96
C TRP A 158 8.79 10.13 2.31
N GLY A 159 9.18 9.11 3.04
CA GLY A 159 8.70 8.87 4.38
C GLY A 159 9.71 8.14 5.24
N THR A 160 9.37 8.06 6.51
CA THR A 160 10.08 7.23 7.49
C THR A 160 9.22 5.99 7.79
N ARG A 161 9.77 4.82 7.55
CA ARG A 161 9.12 3.55 7.88
C ARG A 161 9.05 3.37 9.39
N ILE A 162 7.87 3.12 9.91
CA ILE A 162 7.61 2.87 11.33
C ILE A 162 7.67 1.37 11.61
N ASP A 163 7.07 0.57 10.73
CA ASP A 163 7.04 -0.89 10.76
C ASP A 163 6.86 -1.43 9.34
N PRO A 164 6.74 -2.74 9.11
CA PRO A 164 6.64 -3.28 7.75
C PRO A 164 5.44 -2.75 6.93
N ALA A 165 4.38 -2.28 7.59
CA ALA A 165 3.13 -1.84 6.95
C ALA A 165 2.86 -0.34 7.09
N ARG A 166 3.63 0.43 7.89
CA ARG A 166 3.36 1.85 8.11
C ARG A 166 4.53 2.75 7.74
N ILE A 167 4.22 3.85 7.04
CA ILE A 167 5.19 4.89 6.66
C ILE A 167 4.63 6.25 7.09
N GLN A 168 5.44 7.06 7.79
CA GLN A 168 5.14 8.47 8.09
C GLN A 168 5.65 9.34 6.95
N VAL A 169 4.78 10.16 6.38
CA VAL A 169 5.11 11.10 5.30
C VAL A 169 6.07 12.20 5.79
N ARG A 170 7.10 12.48 5.00
CA ARG A 170 8.13 13.50 5.30
C ARG A 170 8.15 14.66 4.32
N ASN A 171 7.56 14.52 3.16
CA ASN A 171 7.31 15.63 2.24
C ASN A 171 6.06 16.42 2.66
N VAL A 172 5.88 17.59 2.09
CA VAL A 172 4.59 18.29 2.07
C VAL A 172 3.91 17.94 0.75
N PRO A 173 2.94 17.00 0.72
CA PRO A 173 2.33 16.57 -0.52
C PRO A 173 1.52 17.69 -1.17
N LEU A 174 1.30 17.57 -2.48
CA LEU A 174 0.44 18.51 -3.22
C LEU A 174 -0.99 18.49 -2.65
N PRO A 175 -1.69 19.62 -2.58
CA PRO A 175 -3.00 19.73 -1.95
C PRO A 175 -4.06 18.81 -2.54
N ASN A 176 -4.00 18.53 -3.86
CA ASN A 176 -4.94 17.65 -4.55
C ASN A 176 -4.81 16.17 -4.12
N SER A 177 -3.72 15.79 -3.46
CA SER A 177 -3.56 14.45 -2.89
C SER A 177 -4.45 14.21 -1.67
N ASN A 178 -4.88 15.27 -1.00
CA ASN A 178 -5.55 15.24 0.30
C ASN A 178 -4.73 14.48 1.37
N ARG A 179 -3.38 14.58 1.29
CA ARG A 179 -2.43 14.05 2.27
C ARG A 179 -1.61 15.19 2.85
N ARG A 180 -1.11 14.97 4.05
CA ARG A 180 -0.43 16.02 4.83
C ARG A 180 0.94 15.55 5.28
N TYR A 181 1.79 16.50 5.57
CA TYR A 181 3.04 16.25 6.28
C TYR A 181 2.75 15.51 7.58
N HIS A 182 3.55 14.47 7.86
CA HIS A 182 3.42 13.58 9.01
C HIS A 182 2.16 12.68 9.07
N ASP A 183 1.34 12.62 8.04
CA ASP A 183 0.34 11.55 7.95
C ASP A 183 1.03 10.18 8.04
N ILE A 184 0.48 9.28 8.82
CA ILE A 184 0.92 7.88 8.85
C ILE A 184 0.03 7.09 7.91
N LEU A 185 0.64 6.50 6.90
CA LEU A 185 -0.02 5.73 5.86
C LEU A 185 0.20 4.24 6.10
N LEU A 186 -0.85 3.45 5.92
CA LEU A 186 -0.75 2.01 5.74
C LEU A 186 -0.34 1.75 4.29
N ASN A 187 0.70 0.95 4.07
CA ASN A 187 1.22 0.64 2.75
C ASN A 187 1.13 -0.85 2.41
N ASP A 188 1.05 -1.16 1.12
CA ASP A 188 1.14 -2.53 0.62
C ASP A 188 2.56 -3.10 0.85
N GLY A 189 2.65 -4.42 0.94
CA GLY A 189 3.92 -5.14 1.07
C GLY A 189 4.66 -5.29 -0.26
N ALA A 190 3.96 -5.25 -1.38
CA ALA A 190 4.56 -5.34 -2.70
C ALA A 190 5.08 -3.97 -3.16
N ALA A 191 6.37 -3.90 -3.51
CA ALA A 191 6.92 -2.71 -4.13
C ALA A 191 6.50 -2.62 -5.60
N GLU A 192 6.01 -1.45 -6.01
CA GLU A 192 5.64 -1.16 -7.39
C GLU A 192 6.48 0.00 -7.94
N GLY A 193 7.71 -0.30 -8.35
CA GLY A 193 8.68 0.65 -8.87
C GLY A 193 9.74 1.04 -7.86
N THR A 194 10.65 1.91 -8.30
CA THR A 194 11.76 2.42 -7.50
C THR A 194 11.89 3.94 -7.66
N ARG A 195 12.47 4.61 -6.65
CA ARG A 195 12.89 6.00 -6.71
C ARG A 195 14.37 6.10 -6.40
N LYS A 196 15.10 6.88 -7.20
CA LYS A 196 16.53 7.12 -7.00
C LYS A 196 16.78 8.40 -6.21
N SER A 197 17.75 8.36 -5.31
CA SER A 197 18.31 9.52 -4.64
C SER A 197 19.82 9.36 -4.58
N GLY A 198 20.54 10.14 -5.37
CA GLY A 198 21.97 9.93 -5.60
C GLY A 198 22.23 8.57 -6.27
N GLU A 199 23.08 7.76 -5.66
CA GLU A 199 23.39 6.39 -6.13
C GLU A 199 22.46 5.32 -5.53
N GLU A 200 21.61 5.67 -4.57
CA GLU A 200 20.73 4.74 -3.88
C GLU A 200 19.37 4.61 -4.58
N GLU A 201 18.83 3.38 -4.59
CA GLU A 201 17.48 3.06 -5.06
C GLU A 201 16.59 2.65 -3.90
N TYR A 202 15.41 3.26 -3.84
CA TYR A 202 14.40 3.00 -2.81
C TYR A 202 13.14 2.39 -3.43
N PRO A 203 12.65 1.24 -2.90
CA PRO A 203 11.40 0.67 -3.37
C PRO A 203 10.23 1.60 -3.05
N VAL A 204 9.27 1.69 -3.98
CA VAL A 204 8.05 2.47 -3.84
C VAL A 204 6.90 1.54 -3.50
N PHE A 205 6.23 1.79 -2.39
CA PHE A 205 5.07 1.02 -1.94
C PHE A 205 3.78 1.81 -2.18
N ASN A 206 2.71 1.14 -2.56
CA ASN A 206 1.41 1.81 -2.71
C ASN A 206 0.76 2.04 -1.35
N GLU A 207 0.19 3.22 -1.16
CA GLU A 207 -0.71 3.51 -0.06
C GLU A 207 -1.97 2.63 -0.15
N LEU A 208 -2.42 2.12 0.98
CA LEU A 208 -3.72 1.45 1.14
C LEU A 208 -4.73 2.41 1.75
N GLU A 209 -4.35 3.10 2.84
CA GLU A 209 -5.18 4.13 3.49
C GLU A 209 -4.34 5.05 4.39
N VAL A 210 -4.93 6.16 4.82
CA VAL A 210 -4.41 6.96 5.93
C VAL A 210 -4.73 6.25 7.24
N TRP A 211 -3.70 5.65 7.86
CA TRP A 211 -3.84 4.93 9.12
C TRP A 211 -4.05 5.87 10.31
N LYS A 212 -3.35 7.01 10.28
CA LYS A 212 -3.49 8.08 11.27
C LYS A 212 -3.23 9.42 10.59
N PRO A 213 -4.26 10.28 10.47
CA PRO A 213 -4.06 11.64 9.99
C PRO A 213 -3.20 12.43 10.95
N SER A 214 -2.43 13.36 10.42
CA SER A 214 -1.61 14.29 11.21
C SER A 214 -2.42 15.51 11.63
N GLY A 215 -1.92 16.20 12.67
CA GLY A 215 -2.48 17.50 13.09
C GLY A 215 -1.97 18.68 12.25
N TYR A 216 -1.26 18.44 11.15
CA TYR A 216 -0.67 19.49 10.32
C TYR A 216 -1.65 19.98 9.27
N SER A 217 -1.73 21.30 9.11
CA SER A 217 -2.37 21.94 7.96
C SER A 217 -1.31 22.26 6.92
N THR A 218 -1.72 22.30 5.64
CA THR A 218 -0.82 22.68 4.55
C THR A 218 -1.12 24.10 4.12
N PHE A 219 -0.08 24.93 4.12
CA PHE A 219 -0.11 26.31 3.62
C PHE A 219 0.75 26.43 2.38
N GLN A 220 0.44 27.39 1.54
CA GLN A 220 1.24 27.77 0.37
C GLN A 220 1.69 29.22 0.50
N SER A 221 2.94 29.49 0.11
CA SER A 221 3.49 30.85 -0.02
C SER A 221 4.48 30.90 -1.18
N ALA A 222 4.47 32.03 -1.90
CA ALA A 222 5.52 32.33 -2.87
C ALA A 222 6.71 32.98 -2.16
N LEU A 223 7.91 32.54 -2.47
CA LEU A 223 9.15 33.01 -1.83
C LEU A 223 10.09 33.62 -2.83
N SER A 224 10.66 34.80 -2.47
CA SER A 224 11.75 35.45 -3.18
C SER A 224 13.05 35.14 -2.46
N MET A 225 14.03 34.55 -3.17
CA MET A 225 15.31 34.09 -2.64
C MET A 225 16.47 34.64 -3.48
N ASN A 226 16.92 35.86 -3.18
CA ASN A 226 17.95 36.54 -3.96
C ASN A 226 19.36 36.46 -3.34
N ASP A 227 19.60 35.59 -2.37
CA ASP A 227 20.92 35.30 -1.83
C ASP A 227 21.24 33.81 -1.79
N ALA A 228 22.51 33.44 -1.85
CA ALA A 228 22.98 32.05 -1.98
C ALA A 228 22.66 31.18 -0.77
N ASN A 229 22.38 31.75 0.39
CA ASN A 229 22.11 31.00 1.62
C ASN A 229 20.61 30.96 1.94
N ALA A 230 19.76 31.65 1.18
CA ALA A 230 18.33 31.81 1.50
C ALA A 230 17.62 30.50 1.69
N GLU A 231 17.84 29.54 0.80
CA GLU A 231 17.19 28.20 0.85
C GLU A 231 17.72 27.39 2.03
N HIS A 232 19.03 27.37 2.25
CA HIS A 232 19.64 26.65 3.37
C HIS A 232 19.13 27.16 4.72
N ASP A 233 19.13 28.49 4.91
CA ASP A 233 18.67 29.12 6.15
C ASP A 233 17.16 28.86 6.38
N LEU A 234 16.37 28.84 5.30
CA LEU A 234 14.93 28.50 5.40
C LEU A 234 14.71 27.05 5.85
N ILE A 235 15.41 26.10 5.22
CA ILE A 235 15.35 24.69 5.58
C ILE A 235 15.70 24.53 7.07
N GLN A 236 16.79 25.12 7.52
CA GLN A 236 17.19 25.06 8.93
C GLN A 236 16.13 25.64 9.87
N ALA A 237 15.58 26.82 9.54
CA ALA A 237 14.55 27.46 10.37
C ALA A 237 13.24 26.65 10.44
N CYS A 238 12.87 25.99 9.34
CA CYS A 238 11.71 25.09 9.29
C CYS A 238 11.96 23.83 10.12
N ASP A 239 13.14 23.20 9.99
CA ASP A 239 13.50 22.00 10.75
C ASP A 239 13.52 22.27 12.26
N GLU A 240 14.10 23.40 12.71
CA GLU A 240 14.12 23.81 14.12
C GLU A 240 12.72 24.07 14.70
N SER A 241 11.75 24.36 13.83
CA SER A 241 10.36 24.69 14.21
C SER A 241 9.36 23.56 13.93
N ASP A 242 9.83 22.38 13.52
CA ASP A 242 8.99 21.23 13.11
C ASP A 242 7.98 21.61 12.01
N ILE A 243 8.43 22.37 11.01
CA ILE A 243 7.67 22.78 9.84
C ILE A 243 8.13 21.96 8.63
N GLY A 244 7.21 21.22 8.01
CA GLY A 244 7.47 20.61 6.70
C GLY A 244 7.65 21.69 5.63
N LEU A 245 8.63 21.50 4.74
CA LEU A 245 8.92 22.40 3.65
C LEU A 245 9.10 21.61 2.35
N GLU A 246 8.48 22.06 1.27
CA GLU A 246 8.63 21.47 -0.06
C GLU A 246 8.58 22.55 -1.14
N ASP A 247 9.56 22.53 -2.05
CA ASP A 247 9.53 23.37 -3.26
C ASP A 247 8.60 22.75 -4.30
N TRP A 248 7.40 23.24 -4.42
CA TRP A 248 6.40 22.74 -5.38
C TRP A 248 6.65 23.21 -6.82
N THR A 249 7.55 24.14 -7.07
CA THR A 249 7.94 24.51 -8.44
C THR A 249 8.71 23.38 -9.13
N THR A 250 9.41 22.54 -8.35
CA THR A 250 10.22 21.43 -8.86
C THR A 250 9.50 20.08 -8.80
N VAL A 251 8.33 20.00 -8.13
CA VAL A 251 7.56 18.74 -7.99
C VAL A 251 7.03 18.31 -9.36
N ARG A 252 7.61 17.22 -9.88
CA ARG A 252 7.10 16.54 -11.07
C ARG A 252 6.00 15.58 -10.66
N ILE A 253 4.80 15.77 -11.16
CA ILE A 253 3.74 14.77 -11.07
C ILE A 253 4.17 13.59 -11.95
N ILE A 254 4.69 12.54 -11.33
CA ILE A 254 5.07 11.32 -12.01
C ILE A 254 3.81 10.47 -12.14
N CYS A 255 3.32 10.26 -13.36
CA CYS A 255 2.20 9.37 -13.60
C CYS A 255 2.52 7.92 -13.16
N ALA A 256 1.49 7.10 -12.92
CA ALA A 256 1.65 5.72 -12.46
C ALA A 256 2.58 4.89 -13.38
N ALA A 257 2.53 5.12 -14.71
CA ALA A 257 3.38 4.42 -15.67
C ALA A 257 4.87 4.82 -15.55
N CYS A 258 5.16 6.12 -15.37
CA CYS A 258 6.53 6.60 -15.16
C CYS A 258 7.08 6.16 -13.80
N SER A 259 6.23 6.08 -12.79
CA SER A 259 6.57 5.59 -11.46
C SER A 259 6.82 4.07 -11.44
N ALA A 260 6.24 3.31 -12.39
CA ALA A 260 6.48 1.87 -12.57
C ALA A 260 7.72 1.55 -13.43
N GLY A 261 8.58 2.55 -13.72
CA GLY A 261 9.82 2.35 -14.49
C GLY A 261 9.67 2.46 -16.00
N SER A 262 8.49 2.73 -16.54
CA SER A 262 8.26 3.03 -17.95
C SER A 262 8.45 4.54 -18.17
N VAL A 263 9.70 5.01 -18.26
CA VAL A 263 9.98 6.43 -18.54
C VAL A 263 9.80 6.68 -20.05
N ASP A 264 8.55 6.88 -20.46
CA ASP A 264 8.27 7.47 -21.76
C ASP A 264 8.25 9.00 -21.59
N GLN A 265 9.25 9.68 -22.16
CA GLN A 265 9.50 11.12 -21.97
C GLN A 265 8.34 12.03 -22.43
N ASN A 266 7.31 11.48 -23.08
CA ASN A 266 6.17 12.22 -23.61
C ASN A 266 4.96 12.30 -22.65
N HIS A 267 4.99 11.64 -21.49
CA HIS A 267 3.85 11.58 -20.57
C HIS A 267 3.93 12.52 -19.37
N CYS A 268 5.10 13.05 -19.04
CA CYS A 268 5.28 13.98 -17.93
C CYS A 268 5.56 15.37 -18.49
N SER A 269 4.53 16.18 -18.68
CA SER A 269 4.67 17.60 -18.94
C SER A 269 5.32 18.23 -17.69
N ALA A 270 6.60 18.54 -17.76
CA ALA A 270 7.17 19.52 -16.83
C ALA A 270 6.41 20.81 -17.08
N GLY A 271 5.62 21.28 -16.11
CA GLY A 271 5.11 22.65 -16.13
C GLY A 271 6.29 23.57 -16.35
N ALA A 272 6.19 24.50 -17.33
CA ALA A 272 7.19 25.51 -17.54
C ALA A 272 7.38 26.27 -16.22
N VAL A 273 8.59 26.24 -15.68
CA VAL A 273 8.98 27.08 -14.53
C VAL A 273 9.06 28.49 -15.09
N ASP A 274 8.11 29.34 -14.73
CA ASP A 274 8.22 30.78 -14.93
C ASP A 274 9.40 31.27 -14.08
N GLU A 275 10.22 32.17 -14.57
CA GLU A 275 11.35 32.80 -13.84
C GLU A 275 10.87 33.81 -12.75
N GLY A 276 9.78 33.43 -12.03
CA GLY A 276 9.18 34.21 -10.97
C GLY A 276 9.42 33.62 -9.57
N ASP A 277 8.69 34.13 -8.59
CA ASP A 277 8.73 33.64 -7.22
C ASP A 277 8.43 32.14 -7.17
N LYS A 278 9.26 31.40 -6.42
CA LYS A 278 9.07 29.95 -6.23
C LYS A 278 7.90 29.67 -5.29
N ASN A 279 7.06 28.71 -5.64
CA ASN A 279 5.93 28.27 -4.83
C ASN A 279 6.35 27.16 -3.86
N TYR A 280 6.18 27.39 -2.58
CA TYR A 280 6.48 26.44 -1.51
C TYR A 280 5.23 25.98 -0.79
N GLY A 281 5.22 24.69 -0.45
CA GLY A 281 4.26 24.08 0.48
C GLY A 281 4.86 23.98 1.87
N PHE A 282 4.05 24.30 2.88
CA PHE A 282 4.42 24.24 4.29
C PHE A 282 3.44 23.37 5.06
N GLY A 283 3.95 22.31 5.73
CA GLY A 283 3.19 21.52 6.69
C GLY A 283 3.40 22.07 8.10
N VAL A 284 2.35 22.56 8.74
CA VAL A 284 2.49 23.22 10.04
C VAL A 284 1.25 23.07 10.91
N MET A 285 1.44 23.02 12.23
CA MET A 285 0.31 22.93 13.18
C MET A 285 -0.35 24.29 13.46
N SER A 286 0.41 25.41 13.33
CA SER A 286 -0.09 26.77 13.55
C SER A 286 0.43 27.73 12.49
N ARG A 287 -0.49 28.49 11.87
CA ARG A 287 -0.16 29.53 10.90
C ARG A 287 0.72 30.63 11.52
N GLU A 288 0.49 30.94 12.78
CA GLU A 288 1.21 32.00 13.50
C GLU A 288 2.70 31.65 13.62
N VAL A 289 3.02 30.37 13.91
CA VAL A 289 4.41 29.87 13.94
C VAL A 289 5.05 30.00 12.56
N LEU A 290 4.34 29.60 11.49
CA LEU A 290 4.83 29.71 10.11
C LEU A 290 5.15 31.18 9.77
N VAL A 291 4.23 32.11 10.03
CA VAL A 291 4.43 33.55 9.76
C VAL A 291 5.61 34.10 10.55
N GLN A 292 5.77 33.68 11.81
CA GLN A 292 6.91 34.10 12.63
C GLN A 292 8.25 33.62 12.04
N VAL A 293 8.34 32.35 11.65
CA VAL A 293 9.55 31.77 11.05
C VAL A 293 9.88 32.46 9.73
N LEU A 294 8.91 32.61 8.82
CA LEU A 294 9.11 33.28 7.54
C LEU A 294 9.49 34.75 7.71
N SER A 295 8.91 35.47 8.68
CA SER A 295 9.24 36.85 8.98
C SER A 295 10.70 36.99 9.49
N SER A 296 11.10 36.07 10.39
CA SER A 296 12.48 36.08 10.92
C SER A 296 13.49 35.78 9.81
N TRP A 297 13.20 34.77 8.97
CA TRP A 297 14.04 34.44 7.81
C TRP A 297 14.13 35.56 6.78
N ALA A 298 13.01 36.24 6.46
CA ALA A 298 13.02 37.35 5.50
C ALA A 298 13.77 38.56 6.02
N ASN A 299 13.67 38.86 7.31
CA ASN A 299 14.37 39.97 7.92
C ASN A 299 15.88 39.74 8.11
N ALA A 300 16.36 38.50 7.99
CA ALA A 300 17.76 38.14 8.18
C ALA A 300 18.67 38.63 7.03
N SER A 301 18.15 38.82 5.80
CA SER A 301 18.93 39.30 4.65
C SER A 301 18.06 40.07 3.65
N PRO A 302 18.60 41.20 3.09
CA PRO A 302 17.94 41.92 2.01
C PRO A 302 17.72 41.01 0.79
N GLY A 303 16.56 41.11 0.16
CA GLY A 303 16.23 40.32 -1.04
C GLY A 303 15.51 38.98 -0.73
N ARG A 304 15.27 38.68 0.54
CA ARG A 304 14.34 37.62 0.95
C ARG A 304 12.95 38.20 1.13
N GLY A 305 11.93 37.45 0.72
CA GLY A 305 10.56 37.86 0.88
C GLY A 305 9.61 36.67 0.79
N PHE A 306 8.40 36.86 1.27
CA PHE A 306 7.35 35.82 1.16
C PHE A 306 5.98 36.49 0.96
N SER A 307 5.09 35.81 0.22
CA SER A 307 3.67 36.18 0.18
C SER A 307 2.97 35.70 1.45
N ASP A 308 1.88 36.34 1.82
CA ASP A 308 1.10 35.90 2.99
C ASP A 308 0.69 34.41 2.84
N PRO A 309 1.09 33.54 3.78
CA PRO A 309 0.78 32.11 3.67
C PRO A 309 -0.73 31.85 3.71
N HIS A 310 -1.26 31.25 2.65
CA HIS A 310 -2.67 30.90 2.57
C HIS A 310 -2.89 29.40 2.78
N LEU A 311 -3.96 29.08 3.49
CA LEU A 311 -4.35 27.69 3.77
C LEU A 311 -4.84 27.02 2.49
N VAL A 312 -4.26 25.85 2.14
CA VAL A 312 -4.67 25.03 0.99
C VAL A 312 -5.25 23.67 1.40
N LEU A 313 -4.86 23.18 2.59
CA LEU A 313 -5.41 21.94 3.14
C LEU A 313 -5.43 22.01 4.68
N LEU A 314 -6.62 21.88 5.27
CA LEU A 314 -6.78 21.89 6.71
C LEU A 314 -6.29 20.55 7.33
N ALA A 315 -5.84 20.57 8.57
CA ALA A 315 -5.54 19.39 9.37
C ALA A 315 -6.64 18.32 9.31
N GLY A 316 -6.24 17.05 9.29
CA GLY A 316 -7.15 15.92 9.13
C GLY A 316 -7.89 15.50 10.39
#